data_a5b03c24fdd0a66564b5d399be2c3b78
#
_entry.id   a5b03c24fdd0a66564b5d399be2c3b78
#
_cell.length_a   1.000
_cell.length_b   1.000
_cell.length_c   1.000
_cell.angle_alpha   90.00
_cell.angle_beta   90.00
_cell.angle_gamma   90.00
#
_symmetry.space_group_name_H-M   'P 1'
#
loop_
_entity.id
_entity.type
_entity.pdbx_description
1 polymer ?
#
loop_
_entity_poly.entity_id
_entity_poly.type
_entity_poly.pdbx_seq_one_letter_code
_entity_poly.pdbx_strand_id
1 'polypeptide(L)'
;NNAINGLKIAVGAGSCGTAAMIKERVIVDDIMTHKFWQPYKEIAKQANLRSCWSEPIIASNGKVLGTFAIYHKNPSKPNESDIERINFAANIAAIAIENKDNRIDLEKQAYTDYLTGLNNRRSFIEKTEMELHRKERYGREFSLIMFDIDYFKYINDKYGHNTGDLVLKEIANVCYIILREVDIAGRIGGEE
;
A
#
# COMPACT_ATOMS: atom_id res chain seq x y z
N ASN A 1 -7.18 -16.92 -10.67
CA ASN A 1 -6.29 -16.29 -9.65
C ASN A 1 -6.67 -16.62 -8.21
N ASN A 2 -7.84 -17.20 -7.92
CA ASN A 2 -8.26 -17.53 -6.55
C ASN A 2 -7.49 -18.70 -5.93
N ALA A 3 -6.89 -19.58 -6.74
CA ALA A 3 -6.20 -20.80 -6.26
C ALA A 3 -4.89 -20.54 -5.49
N ILE A 4 -4.30 -19.35 -5.65
CA ILE A 4 -3.02 -18.97 -5.01
C ILE A 4 -3.19 -17.78 -4.06
N ASN A 5 -4.39 -17.22 -3.94
CA ASN A 5 -4.65 -16.09 -3.05
C ASN A 5 -4.60 -16.57 -1.59
N GLY A 6 -3.84 -15.86 -0.76
CA GLY A 6 -3.69 -16.18 0.67
C GLY A 6 -2.62 -17.24 0.98
N LEU A 7 -1.86 -17.73 0.00
CA LEU A 7 -0.74 -18.62 0.26
C LEU A 7 0.36 -17.88 1.04
N LYS A 8 0.86 -18.51 2.11
CA LYS A 8 1.97 -17.95 2.89
C LYS A 8 3.27 -18.02 2.08
N ILE A 9 4.00 -16.91 2.08
CA ILE A 9 5.35 -16.85 1.52
C ILE A 9 6.27 -17.68 2.40
N ALA A 10 6.89 -18.71 1.81
CA ALA A 10 7.81 -19.60 2.50
C ALA A 10 8.75 -20.28 1.51
N VAL A 11 9.86 -20.80 1.98
CA VAL A 11 10.71 -21.71 1.19
C VAL A 11 9.90 -22.97 0.89
N GLY A 12 9.82 -23.32 -0.41
CA GLY A 12 8.99 -24.43 -0.88
C GLY A 12 7.57 -24.04 -1.32
N ALA A 13 7.18 -22.77 -1.17
CA ALA A 13 5.92 -22.26 -1.69
C ALA A 13 6.08 -21.83 -3.18
N GLY A 14 6.39 -22.78 -4.04
CA GLY A 14 6.71 -22.53 -5.45
C GLY A 14 8.01 -21.75 -5.63
N SER A 15 8.25 -21.29 -6.86
CA SER A 15 9.43 -20.45 -7.18
C SER A 15 9.33 -19.06 -6.57
N CYS A 16 8.16 -18.42 -6.68
CA CYS A 16 7.97 -17.03 -6.22
C CYS A 16 8.06 -16.91 -4.69
N GLY A 17 7.36 -17.78 -3.94
CA GLY A 17 7.42 -17.77 -2.48
C GLY A 17 8.82 -18.06 -1.94
N THR A 18 9.54 -18.96 -2.60
CA THR A 18 10.93 -19.28 -2.25
C THR A 18 11.84 -18.09 -2.58
N ALA A 19 11.76 -17.49 -3.78
CA ALA A 19 12.58 -16.35 -4.18
C ALA A 19 12.36 -15.14 -3.26
N ALA A 20 11.10 -14.86 -2.88
CA ALA A 20 10.79 -13.79 -1.93
C ALA A 20 11.42 -14.02 -0.56
N MET A 21 11.44 -15.27 -0.09
CA MET A 21 11.93 -15.61 1.24
C MET A 21 13.44 -15.59 1.35
N ILE A 22 14.14 -16.15 0.34
CA ILE A 22 15.61 -16.19 0.34
C ILE A 22 16.25 -14.92 -0.25
N LYS A 23 15.44 -14.05 -0.86
CA LYS A 23 15.88 -12.83 -1.56
C LYS A 23 16.83 -13.09 -2.73
N GLU A 24 16.71 -14.24 -3.32
CA GLU A 24 17.54 -14.68 -4.44
C GLU A 24 16.68 -15.25 -5.56
N ARG A 25 17.22 -15.23 -6.77
CA ARG A 25 16.58 -15.82 -7.95
C ARG A 25 16.36 -17.32 -7.75
N VAL A 26 15.18 -17.79 -8.14
CA VAL A 26 14.83 -19.20 -8.16
C VAL A 26 14.47 -19.64 -9.58
N ILE A 27 15.28 -20.54 -10.14
CA ILE A 27 15.03 -21.14 -11.45
C ILE A 27 14.53 -22.56 -11.25
N VAL A 28 13.35 -22.83 -11.79
CA VAL A 28 12.74 -24.15 -11.83
C VAL A 28 12.56 -24.53 -13.30
N ASP A 29 13.44 -25.37 -13.80
CA ASP A 29 13.49 -25.80 -15.19
C ASP A 29 12.40 -26.83 -15.54
N ASP A 30 11.96 -27.65 -14.58
CA ASP A 30 10.75 -28.47 -14.71
C ASP A 30 9.97 -28.53 -13.37
N ILE A 31 8.80 -27.92 -13.38
CA ILE A 31 7.87 -27.87 -12.24
C ILE A 31 7.46 -29.27 -11.77
N MET A 32 7.32 -30.21 -12.70
CA MET A 32 6.81 -31.56 -12.36
C MET A 32 7.79 -32.38 -11.52
N THR A 33 9.08 -32.08 -11.60
CA THR A 33 10.13 -32.77 -10.87
C THR A 33 10.68 -32.00 -9.68
N HIS A 34 10.47 -30.67 -9.66
CA HIS A 34 11.12 -29.81 -8.68
C HIS A 34 10.44 -29.82 -7.30
N LYS A 35 11.24 -29.91 -6.22
CA LYS A 35 10.77 -30.00 -4.83
C LYS A 35 9.89 -28.83 -4.35
N PHE A 36 10.15 -27.60 -4.81
CA PHE A 36 9.39 -26.41 -4.40
C PHE A 36 7.96 -26.40 -4.94
N TRP A 37 7.66 -27.25 -5.93
CA TRP A 37 6.37 -27.32 -6.58
C TRP A 37 5.54 -28.54 -6.19
N GLN A 38 6.05 -29.40 -5.29
CA GLN A 38 5.34 -30.63 -4.88
C GLN A 38 3.88 -30.38 -4.48
N PRO A 39 3.55 -29.38 -3.62
CA PRO A 39 2.18 -29.09 -3.23
C PRO A 39 1.33 -28.46 -4.34
N TYR A 40 1.94 -27.94 -5.39
CA TYR A 40 1.28 -27.10 -6.41
C TYR A 40 1.30 -27.73 -7.80
N LYS A 41 1.74 -28.98 -7.94
CA LYS A 41 1.85 -29.67 -9.24
C LYS A 41 0.54 -29.75 -10.00
N GLU A 42 -0.55 -30.04 -9.31
CA GLU A 42 -1.86 -30.16 -9.96
C GLU A 42 -2.36 -28.80 -10.48
N ILE A 43 -2.13 -27.74 -9.73
CA ILE A 43 -2.46 -26.35 -10.17
C ILE A 43 -1.63 -25.99 -11.39
N ALA A 44 -0.33 -26.29 -11.38
CA ALA A 44 0.57 -26.02 -12.52
C ALA A 44 0.15 -26.82 -13.76
N LYS A 45 -0.28 -28.08 -13.58
CA LYS A 45 -0.76 -28.96 -14.65
C LYS A 45 -2.04 -28.41 -15.29
N GLN A 46 -3.01 -28.00 -14.46
CA GLN A 46 -4.25 -27.35 -14.94
C GLN A 46 -3.98 -26.07 -15.71
N ALA A 47 -2.96 -25.30 -15.30
CA ALA A 47 -2.53 -24.08 -15.97
C ALA A 47 -1.57 -24.32 -17.15
N ASN A 48 -1.23 -25.59 -17.46
CA ASN A 48 -0.28 -25.99 -18.49
C ASN A 48 1.09 -25.31 -18.33
N LEU A 49 1.62 -25.29 -17.08
CA LEU A 49 2.92 -24.69 -16.73
C LEU A 49 3.94 -25.79 -16.47
N ARG A 50 5.14 -25.65 -17.05
CA ARG A 50 6.22 -26.64 -16.94
C ARG A 50 7.52 -26.10 -16.39
N SER A 51 7.83 -24.80 -16.57
CA SER A 51 8.97 -24.16 -15.91
C SER A 51 8.61 -22.79 -15.36
N CYS A 52 9.37 -22.32 -14.37
CA CYS A 52 9.18 -21.02 -13.76
C CYS A 52 10.51 -20.44 -13.31
N TRP A 53 10.80 -19.22 -13.76
CA TRP A 53 11.95 -18.45 -13.34
C TRP A 53 11.46 -17.25 -12.54
N SER A 54 11.84 -17.14 -11.29
CA SER A 54 11.37 -16.09 -10.39
C SER A 54 12.53 -15.26 -9.86
N GLU A 55 12.40 -13.94 -10.03
CA GLU A 55 13.32 -12.91 -9.54
C GLU A 55 12.65 -12.14 -8.42
N PRO A 56 13.27 -11.94 -7.25
CA PRO A 56 12.71 -11.08 -6.22
C PRO A 56 12.78 -9.61 -6.64
N ILE A 57 11.72 -8.87 -6.40
CA ILE A 57 11.67 -7.41 -6.55
C ILE A 57 12.09 -6.82 -5.21
N ILE A 58 13.29 -6.26 -5.13
CA ILE A 58 13.88 -5.79 -3.89
C ILE A 58 13.98 -4.26 -3.93
N ALA A 59 13.43 -3.60 -2.91
CA ALA A 59 13.54 -2.17 -2.71
C ALA A 59 14.97 -1.75 -2.35
N SER A 60 15.26 -0.47 -2.50
CA SER A 60 16.56 0.14 -2.15
C SER A 60 17.00 -0.10 -0.71
N ASN A 61 16.05 -0.27 0.21
CA ASN A 61 16.29 -0.59 1.63
C ASN A 61 16.39 -2.09 1.94
N GLY A 62 16.40 -2.96 0.90
CA GLY A 62 16.48 -4.42 1.04
C GLY A 62 15.16 -5.12 1.39
N LYS A 63 14.03 -4.41 1.41
CA LYS A 63 12.71 -5.00 1.59
C LYS A 63 12.27 -5.68 0.30
N VAL A 64 11.72 -6.88 0.40
CA VAL A 64 11.10 -7.56 -0.75
C VAL A 64 9.71 -6.97 -0.98
N LEU A 65 9.51 -6.41 -2.17
CA LEU A 65 8.24 -5.81 -2.62
C LEU A 65 7.34 -6.85 -3.31
N GLY A 66 7.94 -7.89 -3.86
CA GLY A 66 7.25 -8.94 -4.59
C GLY A 66 8.21 -9.82 -5.35
N THR A 67 7.71 -10.52 -6.36
CA THR A 67 8.53 -11.32 -7.29
C THR A 67 8.06 -11.11 -8.72
N PHE A 68 9.01 -11.02 -9.64
CA PHE A 68 8.76 -11.08 -11.07
C PHE A 68 9.01 -12.50 -11.55
N ALA A 69 8.04 -13.14 -12.21
CA ALA A 69 8.16 -14.51 -12.62
C ALA A 69 7.76 -14.72 -14.08
N ILE A 70 8.54 -15.52 -14.78
CA ILE A 70 8.25 -15.99 -16.14
C ILE A 70 7.94 -17.47 -16.10
N TYR A 71 6.83 -17.84 -16.71
CA TYR A 71 6.35 -19.20 -16.83
C TYR A 71 6.38 -19.68 -18.27
N HIS A 72 6.76 -20.93 -18.47
CA HIS A 72 6.76 -21.58 -19.77
C HIS A 72 5.92 -22.86 -19.78
N LYS A 73 5.38 -23.18 -20.95
CA LYS A 73 4.58 -24.41 -21.17
C LYS A 73 5.44 -25.67 -21.34
N ASN A 74 6.74 -25.49 -21.55
CA ASN A 74 7.72 -26.57 -21.68
C ASN A 74 8.80 -26.44 -20.61
N PRO A 75 9.50 -27.52 -20.22
CA PRO A 75 10.71 -27.43 -19.43
C PRO A 75 11.70 -26.50 -20.12
N SER A 76 12.26 -25.54 -19.37
CA SER A 76 13.14 -24.53 -19.94
C SER A 76 14.11 -24.01 -18.90
N LYS A 77 15.36 -23.77 -19.34
CA LYS A 77 16.40 -23.07 -18.57
C LYS A 77 16.66 -21.72 -19.20
N PRO A 78 16.85 -20.65 -18.39
CA PRO A 78 17.19 -19.34 -18.92
C PRO A 78 18.63 -19.37 -19.47
N ASN A 79 18.85 -18.65 -20.55
CA ASN A 79 20.19 -18.26 -20.99
C ASN A 79 20.61 -16.94 -20.29
N GLU A 80 21.83 -16.47 -20.54
CA GLU A 80 22.34 -15.23 -19.92
C GLU A 80 21.47 -14.01 -20.24
N SER A 81 21.06 -13.88 -21.51
CA SER A 81 20.17 -12.78 -21.93
C SER A 81 18.80 -12.81 -21.25
N ASP A 82 18.26 -14.00 -20.99
CA ASP A 82 17.00 -14.15 -20.23
C ASP A 82 17.17 -13.69 -18.78
N ILE A 83 18.32 -14.06 -18.19
CA ILE A 83 18.68 -13.65 -16.81
C ILE A 83 18.80 -12.13 -16.70
N GLU A 84 19.48 -11.49 -17.66
CA GLU A 84 19.60 -10.03 -17.71
C GLU A 84 18.24 -9.34 -17.84
N ARG A 85 17.37 -9.85 -18.72
CA ARG A 85 16.02 -9.30 -18.93
C ARG A 85 15.15 -9.43 -17.71
N ILE A 86 15.18 -10.57 -17.01
CA ILE A 86 14.40 -10.78 -15.78
C ILE A 86 14.89 -9.84 -14.69
N ASN A 87 16.21 -9.72 -14.50
CA ASN A 87 16.81 -8.82 -13.54
C ASN A 87 16.44 -7.35 -13.84
N PHE A 88 16.56 -6.95 -15.11
CA PHE A 88 16.18 -5.60 -15.54
C PHE A 88 14.69 -5.32 -15.26
N ALA A 89 13.79 -6.27 -15.59
CA ALA A 89 12.36 -6.14 -15.34
C ALA A 89 12.03 -6.04 -13.83
N ALA A 90 12.69 -6.84 -12.99
CA ALA A 90 12.53 -6.78 -11.54
C ALA A 90 13.01 -5.44 -10.96
N ASN A 91 14.14 -4.91 -11.45
CA ASN A 91 14.65 -3.61 -11.03
C ASN A 91 13.73 -2.45 -11.45
N ILE A 92 13.22 -2.46 -12.68
CA ILE A 92 12.21 -1.48 -13.13
C ILE A 92 10.95 -1.54 -12.26
N ALA A 93 10.48 -2.75 -11.95
CA ALA A 93 9.33 -2.94 -11.08
C ALA A 93 9.59 -2.39 -9.67
N ALA A 94 10.79 -2.61 -9.10
CA ALA A 94 11.17 -2.06 -7.80
C ALA A 94 11.10 -0.54 -7.81
N ILE A 95 11.73 0.12 -8.78
CA ILE A 95 11.72 1.58 -8.93
C ILE A 95 10.28 2.11 -9.08
N ALA A 96 9.46 1.46 -9.90
CA ALA A 96 8.08 1.88 -10.12
C ALA A 96 7.22 1.78 -8.86
N ILE A 97 7.37 0.70 -8.09
CA ILE A 97 6.65 0.50 -6.83
C ILE A 97 7.11 1.53 -5.79
N GLU A 98 8.42 1.70 -5.58
CA GLU A 98 8.96 2.68 -4.63
C GLU A 98 8.52 4.11 -4.97
N ASN A 99 8.57 4.51 -6.24
CA ASN A 99 8.12 5.82 -6.69
C ASN A 99 6.61 6.03 -6.42
N LYS A 100 5.79 5.01 -6.64
CA LYS A 100 4.36 5.06 -6.34
C LYS A 100 4.11 5.22 -4.84
N ASP A 101 4.78 4.42 -4.00
CA ASP A 101 4.61 4.46 -2.55
C ASP A 101 5.08 5.82 -2.00
N ASN A 102 6.25 6.31 -2.43
CA ASN A 102 6.75 7.63 -2.06
C ASN A 102 5.79 8.75 -2.47
N ARG A 103 5.17 8.65 -3.66
CA ARG A 103 4.19 9.65 -4.10
C ARG A 103 2.94 9.63 -3.23
N ILE A 104 2.43 8.46 -2.88
CA ILE A 104 1.27 8.32 -1.98
C ILE A 104 1.59 8.91 -0.60
N ASP A 105 2.78 8.67 -0.08
CA ASP A 105 3.19 9.20 1.23
C ASP A 105 3.36 10.72 1.19
N LEU A 106 3.95 11.27 0.12
CA LEU A 106 4.04 12.72 -0.09
C LEU A 106 2.66 13.37 -0.24
N GLU A 107 1.74 12.75 -0.99
CA GLU A 107 0.36 13.21 -1.11
C GLU A 107 -0.35 13.21 0.26
N LYS A 108 -0.19 12.13 1.06
CA LYS A 108 -0.74 12.10 2.42
C LYS A 108 -0.18 13.23 3.29
N GLN A 109 1.14 13.42 3.31
CA GLN A 109 1.77 14.50 4.08
C GLN A 109 1.32 15.89 3.62
N ALA A 110 1.08 16.08 2.32
CA ALA A 110 0.63 17.35 1.76
C ALA A 110 -0.82 17.69 2.09
N TYR A 111 -1.69 16.69 2.28
CA TYR A 111 -3.14 16.87 2.37
C TYR A 111 -3.79 16.40 3.67
N THR A 112 -3.08 15.63 4.52
CA THR A 112 -3.65 15.13 5.78
C THR A 112 -2.85 15.59 6.99
N ASP A 113 -3.52 15.75 8.11
CA ASP A 113 -2.90 15.92 9.43
C ASP A 113 -2.30 14.58 9.88
N TYR A 114 -1.03 14.57 10.25
CA TYR A 114 -0.30 13.35 10.57
C TYR A 114 -0.79 12.63 11.83
N LEU A 115 -1.38 13.38 12.77
CA LEU A 115 -1.86 12.85 14.05
C LEU A 115 -3.24 12.20 13.92
N THR A 116 -4.17 12.90 13.25
CA THR A 116 -5.59 12.56 13.20
C THR A 116 -5.99 11.86 11.90
N GLY A 117 -5.22 12.02 10.83
CA GLY A 117 -5.57 11.53 9.49
C GLY A 117 -6.64 12.35 8.77
N LEU A 118 -7.27 13.33 9.43
CA LEU A 118 -8.18 14.29 8.79
C LEU A 118 -7.46 15.14 7.75
N ASN A 119 -8.21 15.88 6.91
CA ASN A 119 -7.58 16.86 6.06
C ASN A 119 -6.80 17.86 6.93
N ASN A 120 -5.58 18.21 6.51
CA ASN A 120 -4.88 19.31 7.14
C ASN A 120 -5.50 20.65 6.75
N ARG A 121 -5.09 21.75 7.40
CA ARG A 121 -5.62 23.10 7.16
C ARG A 121 -5.66 23.46 5.67
N ARG A 122 -4.58 23.18 4.95
CA ARG A 122 -4.48 23.52 3.52
C ARG A 122 -5.54 22.74 2.71
N SER A 123 -5.58 21.45 2.85
CA SER A 123 -6.52 20.58 2.13
C SER A 123 -7.97 20.92 2.45
N PHE A 124 -8.26 21.24 3.73
CA PHE A 124 -9.59 21.63 4.15
C PHE A 124 -10.04 22.93 3.49
N ILE A 125 -9.18 23.95 3.47
CA ILE A 125 -9.48 25.24 2.82
C ILE A 125 -9.70 25.03 1.31
N GLU A 126 -8.78 24.34 0.62
CA GLU A 126 -8.90 24.08 -0.82
C GLU A 126 -10.23 23.37 -1.18
N LYS A 127 -10.62 22.36 -0.38
CA LYS A 127 -11.90 21.64 -0.57
C LYS A 127 -13.11 22.52 -0.28
N THR A 128 -13.05 23.36 0.76
CA THR A 128 -14.13 24.30 1.10
C THR A 128 -14.33 25.34 -0.01
N GLU A 129 -13.27 25.86 -0.58
CA GLU A 129 -13.33 26.78 -1.75
C GLU A 129 -13.98 26.08 -2.95
N MET A 130 -13.66 24.82 -3.20
CA MET A 130 -14.33 24.05 -4.26
C MET A 130 -15.84 23.90 -4.02
N GLU A 131 -16.29 23.67 -2.79
CA GLU A 131 -17.71 23.62 -2.46
C GLU A 131 -18.39 25.00 -2.59
N LEU A 132 -17.69 26.08 -2.26
CA LEU A 132 -18.19 27.44 -2.49
C LEU A 132 -18.42 27.72 -3.99
N HIS A 133 -17.48 27.35 -4.85
CA HIS A 133 -17.66 27.45 -6.30
C HIS A 133 -18.78 26.56 -6.84
N ARG A 134 -18.98 25.36 -6.24
CA ARG A 134 -20.11 24.50 -6.58
C ARG A 134 -21.45 25.12 -6.18
N LYS A 135 -21.52 25.75 -5.02
CA LYS A 135 -22.70 26.52 -4.59
C LYS A 135 -23.03 27.63 -5.60
N GLU A 136 -22.05 28.44 -5.97
CA GLU A 136 -22.23 29.53 -6.94
C GLU A 136 -22.74 29.02 -8.29
N ARG A 137 -22.24 27.87 -8.74
CA ARG A 137 -22.60 27.31 -10.06
C ARG A 137 -23.93 26.55 -10.08
N TYR A 138 -24.24 25.82 -9.02
CA TYR A 138 -25.35 24.86 -8.98
C TYR A 138 -26.42 25.21 -7.95
N GLY A 139 -26.25 26.28 -7.14
CA GLY A 139 -27.21 26.70 -6.13
C GLY A 139 -27.38 25.76 -4.94
N ARG A 140 -26.44 24.80 -4.74
CA ARG A 140 -26.50 23.84 -3.61
C ARG A 140 -25.92 24.49 -2.36
N GLU A 141 -26.70 24.53 -1.28
CA GLU A 141 -26.25 25.04 0.01
C GLU A 141 -25.33 24.02 0.69
N PHE A 142 -24.33 24.53 1.42
CA PHE A 142 -23.52 23.74 2.35
C PHE A 142 -23.38 24.52 3.66
N SER A 143 -23.03 23.83 4.73
CA SER A 143 -22.77 24.45 6.03
C SER A 143 -21.32 24.23 6.42
N LEU A 144 -20.71 25.22 7.04
CA LEU A 144 -19.39 25.15 7.63
C LEU A 144 -19.54 25.15 9.15
N ILE A 145 -18.93 24.16 9.82
CA ILE A 145 -18.92 24.06 11.28
C ILE A 145 -17.45 24.11 11.71
N MET A 146 -17.13 24.98 12.64
CA MET A 146 -15.84 25.02 13.34
C MET A 146 -16.10 24.77 14.81
N PHE A 147 -15.32 23.92 15.43
CA PHE A 147 -15.38 23.66 16.86
C PHE A 147 -13.98 23.52 17.44
N ASP A 148 -13.86 23.72 18.73
CA ASP A 148 -12.62 23.62 19.50
C ASP A 148 -12.87 22.75 20.74
N ILE A 149 -11.81 22.17 21.29
CA ILE A 149 -11.89 21.32 22.48
C ILE A 149 -11.73 22.18 23.73
N ASP A 150 -12.80 22.33 24.50
CA ASP A 150 -12.76 23.05 25.74
C ASP A 150 -11.72 22.48 26.70
N TYR A 151 -10.92 23.37 27.29
CA TYR A 151 -9.89 23.02 28.28
C TYR A 151 -8.81 22.03 27.76
N PHE A 152 -8.54 21.95 26.48
CA PHE A 152 -7.56 21.01 25.91
C PHE A 152 -6.17 21.20 26.54
N LYS A 153 -5.76 22.46 26.77
CA LYS A 153 -4.52 22.76 27.49
C LYS A 153 -4.48 22.14 28.88
N TYR A 154 -5.60 22.18 29.63
CA TYR A 154 -5.68 21.56 30.93
C TYR A 154 -5.51 20.02 30.86
N ILE A 155 -6.02 19.39 29.81
CA ILE A 155 -5.84 17.96 29.58
C ILE A 155 -4.34 17.67 29.37
N ASN A 156 -3.66 18.45 28.54
CA ASN A 156 -2.23 18.30 28.30
C ASN A 156 -1.38 18.53 29.57
N ASP A 157 -1.69 19.60 30.32
CA ASP A 157 -0.93 19.98 31.52
C ASP A 157 -1.10 18.90 32.64
N LYS A 158 -2.29 18.31 32.75
CA LYS A 158 -2.61 17.35 33.80
C LYS A 158 -2.24 15.91 33.46
N TYR A 159 -2.42 15.49 32.21
CA TYR A 159 -2.28 14.09 31.78
C TYR A 159 -1.18 13.84 30.76
N GLY A 160 -0.49 14.91 30.35
CA GLY A 160 0.60 14.88 29.35
C GLY A 160 0.12 14.92 27.91
N HIS A 161 1.00 15.37 27.03
CA HIS A 161 0.73 15.54 25.58
C HIS A 161 0.28 14.26 24.89
N ASN A 162 0.81 13.08 25.31
CA ASN A 162 0.37 11.80 24.75
C ASN A 162 -1.13 11.54 24.97
N THR A 163 -1.69 11.99 26.10
CA THR A 163 -3.13 11.89 26.38
C THR A 163 -3.92 12.87 25.52
N GLY A 164 -3.40 14.10 25.34
CA GLY A 164 -4.00 15.05 24.40
C GLY A 164 -4.03 14.54 22.98
N ASP A 165 -2.97 13.91 22.52
CA ASP A 165 -2.91 13.26 21.20
C ASP A 165 -3.95 12.14 21.05
N LEU A 166 -4.20 11.36 22.10
CA LEU A 166 -5.27 10.36 22.09
C LEU A 166 -6.66 10.99 21.98
N VAL A 167 -6.91 12.07 22.72
CA VAL A 167 -8.19 12.82 22.62
C VAL A 167 -8.42 13.32 21.22
N LEU A 168 -7.41 13.92 20.58
CA LEU A 168 -7.50 14.39 19.20
C LEU A 168 -7.80 13.25 18.21
N LYS A 169 -7.17 12.10 18.38
CA LYS A 169 -7.42 10.91 17.55
C LYS A 169 -8.84 10.38 17.73
N GLU A 170 -9.35 10.35 18.98
CA GLU A 170 -10.72 9.90 19.22
C GLU A 170 -11.76 10.83 18.64
N ILE A 171 -11.57 12.15 18.73
CA ILE A 171 -12.45 13.13 18.06
C ILE A 171 -12.44 12.93 16.55
N ALA A 172 -11.27 12.75 15.96
CA ALA A 172 -11.17 12.47 14.53
C ALA A 172 -11.91 11.17 14.14
N ASN A 173 -11.76 10.13 14.96
CA ASN A 173 -12.47 8.86 14.79
C ASN A 173 -13.99 9.05 14.84
N VAL A 174 -14.50 9.84 15.79
CA VAL A 174 -15.91 10.21 15.88
C VAL A 174 -16.36 10.94 14.61
N CYS A 175 -15.57 11.89 14.10
CA CYS A 175 -15.86 12.55 12.82
C CYS A 175 -16.00 11.54 11.68
N TYR A 176 -15.08 10.58 11.56
CA TYR A 176 -15.17 9.54 10.52
C TYR A 176 -16.41 8.65 10.62
N ILE A 177 -16.92 8.40 11.84
CA ILE A 177 -18.10 7.56 12.05
C ILE A 177 -19.40 8.33 11.72
N ILE A 178 -19.44 9.61 12.03
CA ILE A 178 -20.68 10.43 11.94
C ILE A 178 -20.85 11.04 10.56
N LEU A 179 -19.75 11.48 9.94
CA LEU A 179 -19.77 12.18 8.67
C LEU A 179 -20.03 11.22 7.50
N ARG A 180 -20.71 11.73 6.48
CA ARG A 180 -20.92 11.01 5.23
C ARG A 180 -19.64 11.05 4.40
N GLU A 181 -19.50 10.15 3.44
CA GLU A 181 -18.37 10.12 2.51
C GLU A 181 -18.15 11.44 1.74
N VAL A 182 -19.23 12.20 1.53
CA VAL A 182 -19.19 13.49 0.83
C VAL A 182 -18.87 14.67 1.74
N ASP A 183 -18.95 14.51 3.06
CA ASP A 183 -18.66 15.55 4.02
C ASP A 183 -17.15 15.70 4.22
N ILE A 184 -16.70 16.92 4.46
CA ILE A 184 -15.28 17.26 4.54
C ILE A 184 -14.96 17.61 5.99
N ALA A 185 -14.10 16.81 6.62
CA ALA A 185 -13.53 17.15 7.93
C ALA A 185 -12.05 17.50 7.81
N GLY A 186 -11.59 18.43 8.63
CA GLY A 186 -10.19 18.84 8.66
C GLY A 186 -9.79 19.36 10.02
N ARG A 187 -8.50 19.21 10.36
CA ARG A 187 -7.88 19.83 11.52
C ARG A 187 -7.17 21.11 11.08
N ILE A 188 -7.57 22.25 11.64
CA ILE A 188 -7.08 23.57 11.22
C ILE A 188 -5.83 23.98 12.02
N GLY A 189 -5.76 23.58 13.30
CA GLY A 189 -4.63 23.87 14.18
C GLY A 189 -4.82 23.20 15.52
N GLY A 190 -3.81 23.17 16.36
CA GLY A 190 -3.88 22.72 17.76
C GLY A 190 -4.99 21.71 18.10
N GLU A 191 -5.99 22.22 18.78
CA GLU A 191 -7.24 21.54 19.16
C GLU A 191 -8.43 21.76 18.19
N GLU A 192 -8.27 22.58 17.17
CA GLU A 192 -9.31 22.94 16.17
C GLU A 192 -9.40 21.94 15.01
#